data_feecfb42c10e656152dc2f18fd3d6bb1
#
_entry.id   feecfb42c10e656152dc2f18fd3d6bb1
#
_cell.length_a   1.000
_cell.length_b   1.000
_cell.length_c   1.000
_cell.angle_alpha   90.00
_cell.angle_beta   90.00
_cell.angle_gamma   90.00
#
_symmetry.space_group_name_H-M   'P 1'
#
loop_
_entity.id
_entity.type
_entity.pdbx_description
1 polymer ?
#
loop_
_entity_poly.entity_id
_entity_poly.type
_entity_poly.pdbx_seq_one_letter_code
_entity_poly.pdbx_strand_id
1 'polypeptide(L)'
;MKPRKTDRHLPACVYFKHGAYHFVKRRKWKRLADNLPDALQAYALLASPTPGAGMTDLIDKALAHMSKDLSDNTLKQYRIAANKLKQILVEFSPEQVRPKHVAAIKAELAGTPAMANRVLSFLRSVYQFAVEWQIVESNPCIGIKRHRETPRDRYITDAEFAAIRAHAVDWLVPIIDMCYLTAQRINDVLTIRLSDISAEGIAFRQQKTGAKLLVRLTPDIEQTITSAKATKAKSRIASLYLFAARAGKAREYRTVRDKWEAACAAAGITDAHLHDLRAKGMTDTERQGNNAQTLGGHTDRRTTQIYIRLRDTPTAEPPAMPGKGKKQTG
;
A
#
# COMPACT_ATOMS: atom_id res chain seq x y z
N MET A 1 14.54 -44.72 6.73
CA MET A 1 13.72 -45.80 6.12
C MET A 1 14.63 -46.68 5.27
N LYS A 2 14.59 -48.04 5.41
CA LYS A 2 15.38 -48.91 4.54
C LYS A 2 14.85 -48.85 3.10
N PRO A 3 15.67 -48.74 2.05
CA PRO A 3 15.22 -48.71 0.66
C PRO A 3 14.44 -49.98 0.30
N ARG A 4 13.34 -49.81 -0.45
CA ARG A 4 12.51 -50.90 -0.94
C ARG A 4 13.29 -51.79 -1.88
N LYS A 5 13.17 -53.12 -1.73
CA LYS A 5 13.75 -54.09 -2.65
C LYS A 5 12.86 -54.38 -3.86
N THR A 6 11.51 -54.26 -3.71
CA THR A 6 10.47 -54.48 -4.75
C THR A 6 9.58 -53.25 -4.88
N ASP A 7 8.88 -53.13 -6.01
CA ASP A 7 7.87 -52.08 -6.28
C ASP A 7 8.39 -50.59 -6.18
N ARG A 8 9.63 -50.39 -6.67
CA ARG A 8 10.28 -49.06 -6.64
C ARG A 8 9.54 -48.00 -7.46
N HIS A 9 8.67 -48.41 -8.39
CA HIS A 9 7.86 -47.53 -9.23
C HIS A 9 6.60 -47.00 -8.53
N LEU A 10 6.22 -47.61 -7.39
CA LEU A 10 5.03 -47.16 -6.63
C LEU A 10 5.37 -45.99 -5.69
N PRO A 11 4.40 -45.09 -5.46
CA PRO A 11 4.55 -44.01 -4.50
C PRO A 11 4.89 -44.51 -3.09
N ALA A 12 5.39 -43.59 -2.24
CA ALA A 12 5.71 -43.94 -0.85
C ALA A 12 4.46 -44.46 -0.12
N CYS A 13 4.65 -45.51 0.68
CA CYS A 13 3.58 -46.15 1.44
C CYS A 13 2.49 -46.86 0.61
N VAL A 14 2.63 -47.02 -0.72
CA VAL A 14 1.76 -47.84 -1.54
C VAL A 14 2.40 -49.21 -1.81
N TYR A 15 1.64 -50.28 -1.64
CA TYR A 15 2.11 -51.66 -1.82
C TYR A 15 1.08 -52.44 -2.64
N PHE A 16 1.58 -53.32 -3.55
CA PHE A 16 0.72 -54.28 -4.24
C PHE A 16 0.70 -55.57 -3.44
N LYS A 17 -0.47 -56.03 -3.00
CA LYS A 17 -0.63 -57.25 -2.22
C LYS A 17 -2.04 -57.84 -2.41
N HIS A 18 -2.13 -59.16 -2.54
CA HIS A 18 -3.38 -59.89 -2.73
C HIS A 18 -4.23 -59.38 -3.91
N GLY A 19 -3.59 -59.07 -5.03
CA GLY A 19 -4.30 -58.61 -6.23
C GLY A 19 -4.77 -57.15 -6.23
N ALA A 20 -4.42 -56.36 -5.20
CA ALA A 20 -4.81 -54.95 -5.11
C ALA A 20 -3.70 -54.06 -4.57
N TYR A 21 -3.79 -52.75 -4.87
CA TYR A 21 -2.90 -51.72 -4.33
C TYR A 21 -3.44 -51.23 -2.99
N HIS A 22 -2.55 -51.08 -2.01
CA HIS A 22 -2.89 -50.66 -0.65
C HIS A 22 -1.98 -49.53 -0.19
N PHE A 23 -2.59 -48.51 0.46
CA PHE A 23 -1.85 -47.49 1.19
C PHE A 23 -1.66 -47.91 2.65
N VAL A 24 -0.41 -47.87 3.13
CA VAL A 24 -0.09 -48.29 4.49
C VAL A 24 0.58 -47.17 5.26
N LYS A 25 -0.13 -46.65 6.28
CA LYS A 25 0.37 -45.62 7.19
C LYS A 25 0.09 -45.99 8.63
N ARG A 26 1.12 -45.90 9.49
CA ARG A 26 1.03 -46.26 10.92
C ARG A 26 0.43 -47.66 11.17
N ARG A 27 0.85 -48.65 10.38
CA ARG A 27 0.37 -50.06 10.41
C ARG A 27 -1.12 -50.24 10.00
N LYS A 28 -1.81 -49.24 9.55
CA LYS A 28 -3.15 -49.37 9.00
C LYS A 28 -3.08 -49.52 7.49
N TRP A 29 -3.80 -50.53 6.96
CA TRP A 29 -3.89 -50.85 5.55
C TRP A 29 -5.20 -50.30 5.01
N LYS A 30 -5.13 -49.52 3.93
CA LYS A 30 -6.31 -49.03 3.20
C LYS A 30 -6.18 -49.50 1.76
N ARG A 31 -7.15 -50.27 1.26
CA ARG A 31 -7.24 -50.67 -0.14
C ARG A 31 -7.48 -49.44 -0.99
N LEU A 32 -6.76 -49.29 -2.10
CA LEU A 32 -6.88 -48.20 -3.07
C LEU A 32 -7.69 -48.63 -4.28
N ALA A 33 -7.18 -49.59 -5.08
CA ALA A 33 -7.81 -50.16 -6.25
C ALA A 33 -7.11 -51.46 -6.68
N ASP A 34 -7.69 -52.13 -7.69
CA ASP A 34 -7.13 -53.38 -8.24
C ASP A 34 -6.18 -53.09 -9.40
N ASN A 35 -6.25 -51.92 -10.04
CA ASN A 35 -5.33 -51.50 -11.09
C ASN A 35 -4.51 -50.29 -10.69
N LEU A 36 -3.36 -50.11 -11.34
CA LEU A 36 -2.41 -49.05 -10.98
C LEU A 36 -2.96 -47.61 -11.27
N PRO A 37 -3.63 -47.32 -12.40
CA PRO A 37 -4.18 -45.98 -12.65
C PRO A 37 -5.15 -45.51 -11.56
N ASP A 38 -6.14 -46.32 -11.23
CA ASP A 38 -7.13 -46.01 -10.19
C ASP A 38 -6.51 -45.93 -8.80
N ALA A 39 -5.51 -46.81 -8.54
CA ALA A 39 -4.77 -46.77 -7.27
C ALA A 39 -3.96 -45.48 -7.13
N LEU A 40 -3.35 -44.96 -8.20
CA LEU A 40 -2.62 -43.71 -8.17
C LEU A 40 -3.58 -42.53 -7.98
N GLN A 41 -4.77 -42.56 -8.59
CA GLN A 41 -5.81 -41.55 -8.38
C GLN A 41 -6.34 -41.56 -6.94
N ALA A 42 -6.66 -42.75 -6.41
CA ALA A 42 -7.06 -42.92 -5.02
C ALA A 42 -5.96 -42.52 -4.02
N TYR A 43 -4.69 -42.84 -4.35
CA TYR A 43 -3.55 -42.39 -3.57
C TYR A 43 -3.39 -40.89 -3.60
N ALA A 44 -3.55 -40.23 -4.75
CA ALA A 44 -3.49 -38.78 -4.87
C ALA A 44 -4.54 -38.11 -3.98
N LEU A 45 -5.77 -38.64 -3.91
CA LEU A 45 -6.82 -38.16 -3.02
C LEU A 45 -6.48 -38.37 -1.52
N LEU A 46 -5.80 -39.46 -1.18
CA LEU A 46 -5.36 -39.76 0.20
C LEU A 46 -4.05 -39.07 0.58
N ALA A 47 -3.18 -38.85 -0.37
CA ALA A 47 -1.94 -38.11 -0.21
C ALA A 47 -2.16 -36.60 -0.34
N SER A 48 -3.33 -36.20 -0.86
CA SER A 48 -3.77 -34.80 -0.77
C SER A 48 -3.81 -34.40 0.70
N PRO A 49 -3.25 -33.23 1.03
CA PRO A 49 -3.23 -32.80 2.42
C PRO A 49 -4.64 -32.82 2.99
N THR A 50 -4.77 -33.22 4.24
CA THR A 50 -5.98 -33.12 5.06
C THR A 50 -6.67 -31.77 4.80
N PRO A 51 -8.01 -31.67 4.73
CA PRO A 51 -8.67 -30.37 4.72
C PRO A 51 -8.11 -29.51 5.85
N GLY A 52 -7.41 -28.43 5.51
CA GLY A 52 -6.63 -27.62 6.46
C GLY A 52 -5.13 -27.49 6.14
N ALA A 53 -4.59 -28.26 5.18
CA ALA A 53 -3.18 -28.18 4.76
C ALA A 53 -2.98 -27.57 3.36
N GLY A 54 -4.01 -27.00 2.74
CA GLY A 54 -3.96 -26.35 1.42
C GLY A 54 -3.47 -24.90 1.50
N MET A 55 -3.28 -24.31 0.33
CA MET A 55 -2.91 -22.88 0.23
C MET A 55 -3.89 -21.95 0.95
N THR A 56 -5.17 -22.29 0.96
CA THR A 56 -6.19 -21.50 1.66
C THR A 56 -5.92 -21.43 3.16
N ASP A 57 -5.60 -22.56 3.79
CA ASP A 57 -5.28 -22.63 5.22
C ASP A 57 -3.97 -21.89 5.55
N LEU A 58 -2.94 -22.06 4.71
CA LEU A 58 -1.68 -21.33 4.88
C LEU A 58 -1.90 -19.81 4.79
N ILE A 59 -2.70 -19.34 3.83
CA ILE A 59 -3.05 -17.93 3.67
C ILE A 59 -3.75 -17.40 4.92
N ASP A 60 -4.70 -18.15 5.48
CA ASP A 60 -5.43 -17.73 6.67
C ASP A 60 -4.55 -17.69 7.91
N LYS A 61 -3.72 -18.69 8.12
CA LYS A 61 -2.76 -18.73 9.23
C LYS A 61 -1.73 -17.59 9.13
N ALA A 62 -1.17 -17.35 7.95
CA ALA A 62 -0.23 -16.27 7.74
C ALA A 62 -0.89 -14.89 7.94
N LEU A 63 -2.12 -14.69 7.44
CA LEU A 63 -2.86 -13.46 7.64
C LEU A 63 -3.19 -13.21 9.12
N ALA A 64 -3.60 -14.24 9.85
CA ALA A 64 -3.86 -14.16 11.28
C ALA A 64 -2.57 -13.82 12.07
N HIS A 65 -1.44 -14.41 11.69
CA HIS A 65 -0.14 -14.12 12.30
C HIS A 65 0.26 -12.65 12.06
N MET A 66 0.23 -12.20 10.79
CA MET A 66 0.58 -10.84 10.41
C MET A 66 -0.35 -9.77 11.01
N SER A 67 -1.59 -10.12 11.32
CA SER A 67 -2.59 -9.15 11.82
C SER A 67 -2.21 -8.49 13.14
N LYS A 68 -1.30 -9.09 13.90
CA LYS A 68 -0.84 -8.58 15.21
C LYS A 68 0.02 -7.32 15.06
N ASP A 69 0.77 -7.22 13.94
CA ASP A 69 1.79 -6.18 13.74
C ASP A 69 1.42 -5.19 12.62
N LEU A 70 0.34 -5.46 11.89
CA LEU A 70 -0.07 -4.64 10.76
C LEU A 70 -1.06 -3.55 11.17
N SER A 71 -0.94 -2.38 10.53
CA SER A 71 -1.99 -1.35 10.62
C SER A 71 -3.30 -1.87 9.99
N ASP A 72 -4.44 -1.37 10.48
CA ASP A 72 -5.79 -1.73 9.99
C ASP A 72 -5.91 -1.58 8.47
N ASN A 73 -5.32 -0.52 7.90
CA ASN A 73 -5.38 -0.29 6.46
C ASN A 73 -4.56 -1.33 5.68
N THR A 74 -3.38 -1.70 6.16
CA THR A 74 -2.55 -2.76 5.54
C THR A 74 -3.28 -4.09 5.64
N LEU A 75 -3.88 -4.39 6.79
CA LEU A 75 -4.66 -5.60 7.00
C LEU A 75 -5.88 -5.69 6.06
N LYS A 76 -6.62 -4.59 5.87
CA LYS A 76 -7.71 -4.52 4.87
C LYS A 76 -7.21 -4.84 3.47
N GLN A 77 -6.07 -4.28 3.06
CA GLN A 77 -5.49 -4.54 1.75
C GLN A 77 -5.01 -5.99 1.60
N TYR A 78 -4.44 -6.57 2.65
CA TYR A 78 -4.01 -7.96 2.65
C TYR A 78 -5.19 -8.93 2.63
N ARG A 79 -6.32 -8.61 3.29
CA ARG A 79 -7.56 -9.40 3.17
C ARG A 79 -8.08 -9.46 1.73
N ILE A 80 -8.03 -8.34 0.99
CA ILE A 80 -8.41 -8.31 -0.43
C ILE A 80 -7.49 -9.21 -1.25
N ALA A 81 -6.18 -9.11 -1.04
CA ALA A 81 -5.19 -9.95 -1.72
C ALA A 81 -5.36 -11.44 -1.35
N ALA A 82 -5.60 -11.75 -0.08
CA ALA A 82 -5.85 -13.09 0.41
C ALA A 82 -7.07 -13.73 -0.25
N ASN A 83 -8.20 -13.02 -0.30
CA ASN A 83 -9.42 -13.53 -0.93
C ASN A 83 -9.19 -13.85 -2.42
N LYS A 84 -8.44 -13.00 -3.14
CA LYS A 84 -8.10 -13.24 -4.54
C LYS A 84 -7.20 -14.46 -4.71
N LEU A 85 -6.18 -14.60 -3.88
CA LEU A 85 -5.28 -15.75 -3.90
C LEU A 85 -5.98 -17.06 -3.53
N LYS A 86 -6.90 -17.05 -2.57
CA LYS A 86 -7.69 -18.23 -2.20
C LYS A 86 -8.55 -18.74 -3.36
N GLN A 87 -9.10 -17.84 -4.18
CA GLN A 87 -9.85 -18.22 -5.38
C GLN A 87 -8.95 -18.86 -6.43
N ILE A 88 -7.75 -18.28 -6.66
CA ILE A 88 -6.83 -18.75 -7.70
C ILE A 88 -6.10 -20.04 -7.28
N LEU A 89 -5.77 -20.18 -6.00
CA LEU A 89 -4.93 -21.27 -5.49
C LEU A 89 -5.72 -22.30 -4.66
N VAL A 90 -7.05 -22.36 -4.82
CA VAL A 90 -7.94 -23.23 -4.01
C VAL A 90 -7.53 -24.71 -4.04
N GLU A 91 -7.08 -25.21 -5.18
CA GLU A 91 -6.70 -26.62 -5.39
C GLU A 91 -5.22 -26.91 -5.12
N PHE A 92 -4.43 -25.88 -4.79
CA PHE A 92 -2.99 -26.04 -4.60
C PHE A 92 -2.65 -26.36 -3.14
N SER A 93 -1.69 -27.26 -2.94
CA SER A 93 -0.92 -27.30 -1.71
C SER A 93 0.23 -26.30 -1.74
N PRO A 94 0.78 -25.87 -0.58
CA PRO A 94 1.89 -24.93 -0.53
C PRO A 94 3.10 -25.37 -1.37
N GLU A 95 3.42 -26.67 -1.37
CA GLU A 95 4.59 -27.24 -2.07
C GLU A 95 4.38 -27.29 -3.59
N GLN A 96 3.14 -27.26 -4.07
CA GLN A 96 2.81 -27.31 -5.49
C GLN A 96 2.98 -25.98 -6.21
N VAL A 97 2.93 -24.86 -5.46
CA VAL A 97 3.08 -23.52 -6.05
C VAL A 97 4.55 -23.28 -6.43
N ARG A 98 4.80 -23.11 -7.71
CA ARG A 98 6.12 -22.89 -8.31
C ARG A 98 6.24 -21.46 -8.84
N PRO A 99 7.44 -20.93 -9.12
CA PRO A 99 7.61 -19.58 -9.68
C PRO A 99 6.79 -19.32 -10.95
N LYS A 100 6.57 -20.33 -11.80
CA LYS A 100 5.71 -20.23 -12.98
C LYS A 100 4.25 -19.86 -12.64
N HIS A 101 3.72 -20.41 -11.53
CA HIS A 101 2.35 -20.11 -11.09
C HIS A 101 2.25 -18.68 -10.56
N VAL A 102 3.26 -18.21 -9.81
CA VAL A 102 3.34 -16.82 -9.34
C VAL A 102 3.43 -15.84 -10.52
N ALA A 103 4.22 -16.19 -11.55
CA ALA A 103 4.32 -15.41 -12.77
C ALA A 103 2.98 -15.35 -13.54
N ALA A 104 2.24 -16.48 -13.61
CA ALA A 104 0.91 -16.54 -14.22
C ALA A 104 -0.11 -15.66 -13.48
N ILE A 105 -0.16 -15.74 -12.13
CA ILE A 105 -1.01 -14.87 -11.30
C ILE A 105 -0.71 -13.39 -11.56
N LYS A 106 0.57 -13.04 -11.61
CA LYS A 106 1.00 -11.68 -11.93
C LYS A 106 0.54 -11.24 -13.32
N ALA A 107 0.66 -12.11 -14.33
CA ALA A 107 0.26 -11.84 -15.71
C ALA A 107 -1.26 -11.65 -15.84
N GLU A 108 -2.05 -12.50 -15.17
CA GLU A 108 -3.52 -12.39 -15.12
C GLU A 108 -3.99 -11.04 -14.55
N LEU A 109 -3.24 -10.51 -13.57
CA LEU A 109 -3.55 -9.24 -12.94
C LEU A 109 -2.87 -8.02 -13.61
N ALA A 110 -2.27 -8.18 -14.79
CA ALA A 110 -1.51 -7.11 -15.46
C ALA A 110 -2.35 -5.86 -15.78
N GLY A 111 -3.66 -6.00 -16.00
CA GLY A 111 -4.57 -4.86 -16.19
C GLY A 111 -4.72 -3.95 -14.97
N THR A 112 -4.29 -4.43 -13.79
CA THR A 112 -4.30 -3.65 -12.52
C THR A 112 -2.95 -3.77 -11.81
N PRO A 113 -1.89 -3.08 -12.29
CA PRO A 113 -0.51 -3.24 -11.80
C PRO A 113 -0.36 -3.09 -10.28
N ALA A 114 -1.03 -2.10 -9.70
CA ALA A 114 -0.98 -1.87 -8.25
C ALA A 114 -1.59 -3.05 -7.45
N MET A 115 -2.68 -3.64 -7.94
CA MET A 115 -3.29 -4.82 -7.30
C MET A 115 -2.39 -6.05 -7.50
N ALA A 116 -1.86 -6.28 -8.70
CA ALA A 116 -0.93 -7.37 -8.98
C ALA A 116 0.29 -7.32 -8.05
N ASN A 117 0.88 -6.14 -7.88
CA ASN A 117 2.02 -5.91 -6.99
C ASN A 117 1.67 -6.14 -5.51
N ARG A 118 0.45 -5.79 -5.11
CA ARG A 118 -0.05 -6.04 -3.75
C ARG A 118 -0.24 -7.53 -3.48
N VAL A 119 -0.87 -8.24 -4.42
CA VAL A 119 -1.07 -9.70 -4.36
C VAL A 119 0.28 -10.41 -4.30
N LEU A 120 1.24 -10.02 -5.15
CA LEU A 120 2.60 -10.57 -5.14
C LEU A 120 3.31 -10.28 -3.80
N SER A 121 3.17 -9.07 -3.25
CA SER A 121 3.77 -8.70 -1.97
C SER A 121 3.21 -9.52 -0.82
N PHE A 122 1.90 -9.70 -0.78
CA PHE A 122 1.23 -10.51 0.23
C PHE A 122 1.62 -11.99 0.09
N LEU A 123 1.58 -12.56 -1.12
CA LEU A 123 1.97 -13.95 -1.36
C LEU A 123 3.43 -14.21 -0.97
N ARG A 124 4.32 -13.24 -1.23
CA ARG A 124 5.71 -13.32 -0.77
C ARG A 124 5.83 -13.40 0.74
N SER A 125 5.03 -12.62 1.47
CA SER A 125 4.99 -12.68 2.94
C SER A 125 4.41 -14.00 3.43
N VAL A 126 3.35 -14.52 2.81
CA VAL A 126 2.78 -15.84 3.14
C VAL A 126 3.83 -16.95 3.00
N TYR A 127 4.59 -16.94 1.90
CA TYR A 127 5.65 -17.94 1.69
C TYR A 127 6.87 -17.70 2.56
N GLN A 128 7.14 -16.50 3.00
CA GLN A 128 8.17 -16.24 4.00
C GLN A 128 7.85 -17.00 5.30
N PHE A 129 6.61 -16.88 5.80
CA PHE A 129 6.15 -17.64 6.95
C PHE A 129 6.13 -19.17 6.69
N ALA A 130 5.74 -19.59 5.48
CA ALA A 130 5.75 -21.01 5.14
C ALA A 130 7.16 -21.63 5.22
N VAL A 131 8.20 -20.87 4.85
CA VAL A 131 9.61 -21.27 5.03
C VAL A 131 9.99 -21.27 6.52
N GLU A 132 9.67 -20.23 7.27
CA GLU A 132 9.94 -20.14 8.71
C GLU A 132 9.24 -21.26 9.50
N TRP A 133 8.04 -21.63 9.11
CA TRP A 133 7.29 -22.74 9.71
C TRP A 133 7.65 -24.11 9.13
N GLN A 134 8.67 -24.19 8.27
CA GLN A 134 9.16 -25.43 7.66
C GLN A 134 8.08 -26.22 6.87
N ILE A 135 7.11 -25.50 6.31
CA ILE A 135 6.07 -26.08 5.45
C ILE A 135 6.63 -26.28 4.04
N VAL A 136 7.45 -25.33 3.57
CA VAL A 136 8.15 -25.40 2.27
C VAL A 136 9.63 -25.07 2.44
N GLU A 137 10.45 -25.54 1.51
CA GLU A 137 11.91 -25.30 1.53
C GLU A 137 12.28 -23.93 1.00
N SER A 138 11.49 -23.35 0.09
CA SER A 138 11.82 -22.09 -0.56
C SER A 138 10.58 -21.27 -0.90
N ASN A 139 10.78 -19.96 -1.04
CA ASN A 139 9.72 -19.02 -1.39
C ASN A 139 9.64 -18.85 -2.92
N PRO A 140 8.56 -19.30 -3.59
CA PRO A 140 8.41 -19.25 -5.05
C PRO A 140 8.24 -17.83 -5.61
N CYS A 141 8.11 -16.82 -4.75
CA CYS A 141 8.01 -15.42 -5.16
C CYS A 141 9.38 -14.75 -5.33
N ILE A 142 10.49 -15.42 -4.95
CA ILE A 142 11.85 -14.89 -5.12
C ILE A 142 12.15 -14.78 -6.61
N GLY A 143 12.77 -13.66 -7.02
CA GLY A 143 13.10 -13.38 -8.42
C GLY A 143 11.94 -12.86 -9.27
N ILE A 144 10.69 -12.93 -8.82
CA ILE A 144 9.55 -12.37 -9.57
C ILE A 144 9.55 -10.83 -9.41
N LYS A 145 9.79 -10.13 -10.51
CA LYS A 145 9.77 -8.66 -10.56
C LYS A 145 8.34 -8.12 -10.48
N ARG A 146 8.17 -6.97 -9.82
CA ARG A 146 6.90 -6.23 -9.81
C ARG A 146 6.57 -5.65 -11.17
N HIS A 147 5.30 -5.36 -11.43
CA HIS A 147 4.92 -4.48 -12.52
C HIS A 147 5.41 -3.06 -12.24
N ARG A 148 5.80 -2.35 -13.30
CA ARG A 148 6.08 -0.92 -13.20
C ARG A 148 4.76 -0.19 -12.93
N GLU A 149 4.74 0.63 -11.88
CA GLU A 149 3.63 1.55 -11.61
C GLU A 149 4.07 2.94 -12.07
N THR A 150 3.20 3.63 -12.79
CA THR A 150 3.45 5.03 -13.16
C THR A 150 3.05 5.90 -11.99
N PRO A 151 3.97 6.65 -11.39
CA PRO A 151 3.63 7.62 -10.35
C PRO A 151 2.66 8.65 -10.90
N ARG A 152 1.72 9.09 -10.06
CA ARG A 152 0.83 10.19 -10.39
C ARG A 152 1.64 11.49 -10.51
N ASP A 153 1.44 12.23 -11.59
CA ASP A 153 2.15 13.49 -11.87
C ASP A 153 1.17 14.68 -12.05
N ARG A 154 0.13 14.73 -11.23
CA ARG A 154 -0.86 15.81 -11.23
C ARG A 154 -0.42 16.94 -10.32
N TYR A 155 -0.34 18.16 -10.86
CA TYR A 155 -0.18 19.40 -10.10
C TYR A 155 -1.49 20.19 -10.15
N ILE A 156 -2.00 20.60 -8.99
CA ILE A 156 -3.15 21.50 -8.88
C ILE A 156 -2.63 22.92 -9.06
N THR A 157 -3.06 23.60 -10.11
CA THR A 157 -2.68 25.00 -10.37
C THR A 157 -3.29 25.95 -9.33
N ASP A 158 -2.78 27.17 -9.23
CA ASP A 158 -3.31 28.17 -8.29
C ASP A 158 -4.76 28.52 -8.61
N ALA A 159 -5.11 28.60 -9.91
CA ALA A 159 -6.47 28.85 -10.37
C ALA A 159 -7.41 27.69 -9.96
N GLU A 160 -7.00 26.45 -10.15
CA GLU A 160 -7.78 25.27 -9.72
C GLU A 160 -7.91 25.22 -8.19
N PHE A 161 -6.83 25.49 -7.47
CA PHE A 161 -6.84 25.54 -6.01
C PHE A 161 -7.85 26.57 -5.49
N ALA A 162 -7.84 27.78 -6.05
CA ALA A 162 -8.79 28.85 -5.72
C ALA A 162 -10.24 28.43 -6.06
N ALA A 163 -10.47 27.86 -7.25
CA ALA A 163 -11.78 27.39 -7.67
C ALA A 163 -12.35 26.29 -6.77
N ILE A 164 -11.54 25.29 -6.41
CA ILE A 164 -11.95 24.22 -5.49
C ILE A 164 -12.33 24.83 -4.12
N ARG A 165 -11.52 25.75 -3.58
CA ARG A 165 -11.81 26.42 -2.31
C ARG A 165 -13.12 27.20 -2.35
N ALA A 166 -13.41 27.86 -3.44
CA ALA A 166 -14.63 28.65 -3.62
C ALA A 166 -15.92 27.79 -3.61
N HIS A 167 -15.83 26.55 -4.08
CA HIS A 167 -16.95 25.60 -4.11
C HIS A 167 -16.94 24.62 -2.90
N ALA A 168 -15.94 24.69 -2.04
CA ALA A 168 -15.86 23.84 -0.87
C ALA A 168 -16.80 24.35 0.24
N VAL A 169 -17.37 23.39 0.99
CA VAL A 169 -18.16 23.74 2.19
C VAL A 169 -17.26 24.37 3.26
N ASP A 170 -17.80 25.32 4.04
CA ASP A 170 -17.05 26.15 5.01
C ASP A 170 -16.00 25.39 5.84
N TRP A 171 -16.39 24.24 6.36
CA TRP A 171 -15.49 23.46 7.23
C TRP A 171 -14.38 22.71 6.48
N LEU A 172 -14.50 22.55 5.15
CA LEU A 172 -13.50 21.87 4.33
C LEU A 172 -12.37 22.82 3.92
N VAL A 173 -12.66 24.10 3.71
CA VAL A 173 -11.68 25.13 3.30
C VAL A 173 -10.44 25.12 4.21
N PRO A 174 -10.55 25.24 5.54
CA PRO A 174 -9.36 25.25 6.40
C PRO A 174 -8.62 23.89 6.43
N ILE A 175 -9.27 22.78 6.07
CA ILE A 175 -8.58 21.48 5.90
C ILE A 175 -7.74 21.49 4.62
N ILE A 176 -8.29 22.01 3.53
CA ILE A 176 -7.58 22.18 2.24
C ILE A 176 -6.33 23.04 2.45
N ASP A 177 -6.52 24.21 3.09
CA ASP A 177 -5.45 25.16 3.35
C ASP A 177 -4.35 24.54 4.23
N MET A 178 -4.73 23.87 5.31
CA MET A 178 -3.77 23.21 6.20
C MET A 178 -2.99 22.09 5.49
N CYS A 179 -3.64 21.31 4.62
CA CYS A 179 -2.95 20.28 3.82
C CYS A 179 -1.91 20.88 2.87
N TYR A 180 -2.23 22.01 2.26
CA TYR A 180 -1.34 22.75 1.36
C TYR A 180 -0.18 23.40 2.12
N LEU A 181 -0.48 24.21 3.13
CA LEU A 181 0.51 24.99 3.87
C LEU A 181 1.51 24.14 4.65
N THR A 182 1.04 23.03 5.22
CA THR A 182 1.91 22.14 6.00
C THR A 182 2.51 21.01 5.19
N ALA A 183 1.98 20.76 3.99
CA ALA A 183 2.30 19.61 3.15
C ALA A 183 2.23 18.26 3.91
N GLN A 184 1.46 18.17 5.00
CA GLN A 184 1.30 16.93 5.75
C GLN A 184 0.25 16.01 5.08
N ARG A 185 0.30 14.70 5.41
CA ARG A 185 -0.72 13.76 4.93
C ARG A 185 -2.07 14.12 5.53
N ILE A 186 -3.13 14.00 4.75
CA ILE A 186 -4.48 14.34 5.20
C ILE A 186 -4.85 13.74 6.56
N ASN A 187 -4.51 12.47 6.82
CA ASN A 187 -4.79 11.86 8.12
C ASN A 187 -4.01 12.51 9.27
N ASP A 188 -2.79 12.96 9.03
CA ASP A 188 -1.99 13.69 10.03
C ASP A 188 -2.62 15.06 10.28
N VAL A 189 -3.12 15.75 9.24
CA VAL A 189 -3.85 17.01 9.36
C VAL A 189 -5.16 16.86 10.14
N LEU A 190 -5.96 15.84 9.81
CA LEU A 190 -7.27 15.62 10.46
C LEU A 190 -7.14 15.32 11.96
N THR A 191 -6.00 14.81 12.39
CA THR A 191 -5.75 14.45 13.80
C THR A 191 -5.01 15.51 14.60
N ILE A 192 -4.78 16.71 14.05
CA ILE A 192 -4.21 17.85 14.81
C ILE A 192 -5.08 18.14 16.04
N ARG A 193 -4.47 18.10 17.21
CA ARG A 193 -5.09 18.51 18.47
C ARG A 193 -4.79 19.97 18.77
N LEU A 194 -5.67 20.60 19.53
CA LEU A 194 -5.42 21.97 19.98
C LEU A 194 -4.16 22.10 20.85
N SER A 195 -3.79 21.02 21.56
CA SER A 195 -2.56 20.93 22.33
C SER A 195 -1.28 20.82 21.49
N ASP A 196 -1.40 20.47 20.20
CA ASP A 196 -0.26 20.37 19.28
C ASP A 196 0.13 21.73 18.69
N ILE A 197 -0.67 22.77 18.97
CA ILE A 197 -0.50 24.15 18.48
C ILE A 197 0.12 24.98 19.60
N SER A 198 1.30 25.51 19.37
CA SER A 198 2.02 26.42 20.27
C SER A 198 2.35 27.73 19.56
N ALA A 199 2.94 28.70 20.27
CA ALA A 199 3.44 29.93 19.65
C ALA A 199 4.58 29.67 18.62
N GLU A 200 5.28 28.54 18.75
CA GLU A 200 6.39 28.19 17.87
C GLU A 200 5.91 27.51 16.57
N GLY A 201 4.75 26.84 16.60
CA GLY A 201 4.27 26.08 15.45
C GLY A 201 3.26 24.99 15.79
N ILE A 202 3.01 24.16 14.78
CA ILE A 202 2.20 22.94 14.92
C ILE A 202 3.11 21.75 14.97
N ALA A 203 3.06 20.97 16.06
CA ALA A 203 3.81 19.75 16.22
C ALA A 203 3.08 18.59 15.53
N PHE A 204 3.76 17.91 14.62
CA PHE A 204 3.27 16.70 13.95
C PHE A 204 4.05 15.48 14.40
N ARG A 205 3.33 14.39 14.62
CA ARG A 205 3.89 13.04 14.68
C ARG A 205 3.22 12.22 13.59
N GLN A 206 3.91 12.05 12.47
CA GLN A 206 3.35 11.39 11.30
C GLN A 206 2.96 9.93 11.60
N GLN A 207 1.71 9.57 11.39
CA GLN A 207 1.17 8.24 11.72
C GLN A 207 1.86 7.11 10.93
N LYS A 208 2.22 7.37 9.67
CA LYS A 208 2.81 6.34 8.79
C LYS A 208 4.29 6.07 9.06
N THR A 209 5.05 7.08 9.49
CA THR A 209 6.52 7.01 9.58
C THR A 209 7.04 7.20 10.99
N GLY A 210 6.20 7.68 11.92
CA GLY A 210 6.60 8.08 13.26
C GLY A 210 7.45 9.35 13.32
N ALA A 211 7.77 9.97 12.17
CA ALA A 211 8.58 11.18 12.11
C ALA A 211 7.93 12.34 12.89
N LYS A 212 8.75 13.03 13.66
CA LYS A 212 8.36 14.24 14.41
C LYS A 212 8.80 15.46 13.64
N LEU A 213 7.92 16.45 13.56
CA LEU A 213 8.14 17.69 12.81
C LEU A 213 7.42 18.83 13.51
N LEU A 214 8.05 20.00 13.61
CA LEU A 214 7.43 21.25 13.99
C LEU A 214 7.30 22.12 12.73
N VAL A 215 6.09 22.43 12.32
CA VAL A 215 5.80 23.37 11.24
C VAL A 215 5.56 24.74 11.87
N ARG A 216 6.43 25.71 11.58
CA ARG A 216 6.34 27.07 12.11
C ARG A 216 5.01 27.73 11.77
N LEU A 217 4.50 28.55 12.69
CA LEU A 217 3.35 29.41 12.39
C LEU A 217 3.77 30.48 11.35
N THR A 218 2.92 30.62 10.38
CA THR A 218 2.93 31.76 9.43
C THR A 218 1.57 32.46 9.53
N PRO A 219 1.43 33.70 9.06
CA PRO A 219 0.13 34.39 9.05
C PRO A 219 -0.97 33.57 8.40
N ASP A 220 -0.67 32.86 7.30
CA ASP A 220 -1.63 32.00 6.61
C ASP A 220 -2.06 30.79 7.44
N ILE A 221 -1.13 30.17 8.16
CA ILE A 221 -1.45 29.05 9.08
C ILE A 221 -2.27 29.56 10.25
N GLU A 222 -1.96 30.71 10.83
CA GLU A 222 -2.72 31.32 11.93
C GLU A 222 -4.15 31.66 11.49
N GLN A 223 -4.31 32.22 10.30
CA GLN A 223 -5.62 32.50 9.71
C GLN A 223 -6.40 31.20 9.48
N THR A 224 -5.74 30.15 9.00
CA THR A 224 -6.35 28.83 8.78
C THR A 224 -6.82 28.23 10.11
N ILE A 225 -6.02 28.31 11.17
CA ILE A 225 -6.39 27.86 12.53
C ILE A 225 -7.61 28.65 13.03
N THR A 226 -7.60 29.95 12.86
CA THR A 226 -8.69 30.85 13.26
C THR A 226 -9.99 30.49 12.54
N SER A 227 -9.93 30.27 11.22
CA SER A 227 -11.07 29.84 10.41
C SER A 227 -11.61 28.48 10.84
N ALA A 228 -10.73 27.52 11.13
CA ALA A 228 -11.13 26.21 11.63
C ALA A 228 -11.83 26.30 12.99
N LYS A 229 -11.29 27.10 13.91
CA LYS A 229 -11.91 27.37 15.24
C LYS A 229 -13.27 28.05 15.08
N ALA A 230 -13.40 29.04 14.21
CA ALA A 230 -14.67 29.74 13.95
C ALA A 230 -15.75 28.80 13.39
N THR A 231 -15.41 27.93 12.45
CA THR A 231 -16.31 26.92 11.90
C THR A 231 -16.79 25.94 12.97
N LYS A 232 -15.87 25.53 13.86
CA LYS A 232 -16.18 24.65 14.99
C LYS A 232 -17.11 25.36 16.00
N ALA A 233 -16.87 26.64 16.31
CA ALA A 233 -17.70 27.43 17.19
C ALA A 233 -19.11 27.61 16.66
N LYS A 234 -19.29 27.93 15.37
CA LYS A 234 -20.62 28.00 14.71
C LYS A 234 -21.42 26.70 14.90
N SER A 235 -20.76 25.54 14.87
CA SER A 235 -21.38 24.24 15.05
C SER A 235 -21.53 23.81 16.51
N ARG A 236 -21.11 24.62 17.48
CA ARG A 236 -21.13 24.36 18.93
C ARG A 236 -20.48 23.01 19.30
N ILE A 237 -19.37 22.66 18.63
CA ILE A 237 -18.68 21.38 18.85
C ILE A 237 -17.56 21.57 19.87
N ALA A 238 -17.70 20.90 21.03
CA ALA A 238 -16.59 20.73 21.97
C ALA A 238 -15.69 19.58 21.49
N SER A 239 -14.41 19.83 21.27
CA SER A 239 -13.46 18.82 20.82
C SER A 239 -12.02 19.24 21.08
N LEU A 240 -11.18 18.24 21.33
CA LEU A 240 -9.73 18.41 21.41
C LEU A 240 -9.07 18.56 20.03
N TYR A 241 -9.77 18.19 18.96
CA TYR A 241 -9.25 18.27 17.59
C TYR A 241 -9.55 19.62 16.96
N LEU A 242 -8.60 20.11 16.16
CA LEU A 242 -8.79 21.33 15.37
C LEU A 242 -9.92 21.14 14.34
N PHE A 243 -9.90 20.01 13.62
CA PHE A 243 -10.88 19.64 12.60
C PHE A 243 -11.84 18.58 13.13
N ALA A 244 -12.82 19.01 13.90
CA ALA A 244 -13.75 18.13 14.56
C ALA A 244 -15.01 17.82 13.74
N ALA A 245 -15.53 16.61 13.87
CA ALA A 245 -16.89 16.22 13.47
C ALA A 245 -17.89 16.50 14.59
N ARG A 246 -19.20 16.42 14.28
CA ARG A 246 -20.29 16.74 15.24
C ARG A 246 -20.18 16.01 16.58
N ALA A 247 -19.67 14.77 16.57
CA ALA A 247 -19.48 13.98 17.79
C ALA A 247 -18.20 14.34 18.60
N GLY A 248 -17.52 15.45 18.27
CA GLY A 248 -16.28 15.86 18.94
C GLY A 248 -15.05 15.03 18.58
N LYS A 249 -15.17 14.03 17.73
CA LYS A 249 -14.06 13.24 17.17
C LYS A 249 -13.40 13.95 16.00
N ALA A 250 -12.19 13.56 15.64
CA ALA A 250 -11.56 13.97 14.38
C ALA A 250 -12.48 13.63 13.20
N ARG A 251 -12.47 14.47 12.15
CA ARG A 251 -13.21 14.16 10.93
C ARG A 251 -12.64 12.94 10.25
N GLU A 252 -13.54 12.10 9.72
CA GLU A 252 -13.16 10.91 8.98
C GLU A 252 -12.68 11.26 7.57
N TYR A 253 -11.63 10.62 7.12
CA TYR A 253 -11.07 10.77 5.78
C TYR A 253 -12.13 10.61 4.68
N ARG A 254 -13.03 9.62 4.81
CA ARG A 254 -14.09 9.37 3.82
C ARG A 254 -14.99 10.59 3.63
N THR A 255 -15.45 11.17 4.73
CA THR A 255 -16.31 12.36 4.69
C THR A 255 -15.61 13.56 4.05
N VAL A 256 -14.32 13.75 4.37
CA VAL A 256 -13.51 14.83 3.78
C VAL A 256 -13.30 14.60 2.28
N ARG A 257 -12.99 13.36 1.88
CA ARG A 257 -12.82 12.97 0.48
C ARG A 257 -14.11 13.20 -0.32
N ASP A 258 -15.24 12.72 0.17
CA ASP A 258 -16.52 12.84 -0.55
C ASP A 258 -16.90 14.32 -0.77
N LYS A 259 -16.57 15.21 0.19
CA LYS A 259 -16.80 16.66 0.05
C LYS A 259 -15.74 17.34 -0.83
N TRP A 260 -14.52 16.87 -0.83
CA TRP A 260 -13.48 17.29 -1.77
C TRP A 260 -13.87 16.96 -3.21
N GLU A 261 -14.28 15.71 -3.48
CA GLU A 261 -14.73 15.27 -4.80
C GLU A 261 -15.92 16.10 -5.29
N ALA A 262 -16.87 16.42 -4.40
CA ALA A 262 -18.00 17.31 -4.73
C ALA A 262 -17.55 18.75 -5.05
N ALA A 263 -16.59 19.29 -4.32
CA ALA A 263 -16.05 20.63 -4.58
C ALA A 263 -15.27 20.68 -5.91
N CYS A 264 -14.48 19.65 -6.21
CA CYS A 264 -13.80 19.53 -7.50
C CYS A 264 -14.79 19.45 -8.65
N ALA A 265 -15.84 18.63 -8.53
CA ALA A 265 -16.87 18.49 -9.56
C ALA A 265 -17.61 19.82 -9.80
N ALA A 266 -17.97 20.54 -8.72
CA ALA A 266 -18.62 21.86 -8.81
C ALA A 266 -17.70 22.92 -9.44
N ALA A 267 -16.38 22.80 -9.24
CA ALA A 267 -15.39 23.68 -9.88
C ALA A 267 -15.04 23.25 -11.32
N GLY A 268 -15.63 22.17 -11.85
CA GLY A 268 -15.31 21.62 -13.18
C GLY A 268 -13.93 20.98 -13.28
N ILE A 269 -13.33 20.59 -12.13
CA ILE A 269 -11.99 20.03 -12.07
C ILE A 269 -12.08 18.53 -11.94
N THR A 270 -11.48 17.83 -12.89
CA THR A 270 -11.35 16.37 -12.91
C THR A 270 -9.97 15.95 -12.43
N ASP A 271 -9.86 14.71 -11.96
CA ASP A 271 -8.58 14.09 -11.62
C ASP A 271 -7.75 14.87 -10.57
N ALA A 272 -8.41 15.47 -9.57
CA ALA A 272 -7.76 16.07 -8.42
C ALA A 272 -8.05 15.28 -7.14
N HIS A 273 -7.01 14.83 -6.45
CA HIS A 273 -7.13 14.07 -5.21
C HIS A 273 -6.62 14.89 -4.02
N LEU A 274 -7.12 14.62 -2.81
CA LEU A 274 -6.63 15.25 -1.58
C LEU A 274 -5.10 15.14 -1.40
N HIS A 275 -4.50 14.04 -1.90
CA HIS A 275 -3.06 13.84 -1.80
C HIS A 275 -2.26 14.78 -2.72
N ASP A 276 -2.89 15.32 -3.77
CA ASP A 276 -2.25 16.27 -4.68
C ASP A 276 -2.03 17.64 -4.00
N LEU A 277 -2.80 17.97 -2.94
CA LEU A 277 -2.54 19.14 -2.10
C LEU A 277 -1.16 19.09 -1.44
N ARG A 278 -0.75 17.90 -0.95
CA ARG A 278 0.59 17.72 -0.42
C ARG A 278 1.65 17.87 -1.51
N ALA A 279 1.40 17.31 -2.70
CA ALA A 279 2.31 17.46 -3.83
C ALA A 279 2.44 18.93 -4.27
N LYS A 280 1.32 19.67 -4.31
CA LYS A 280 1.33 21.12 -4.56
C LYS A 280 2.14 21.86 -3.50
N GLY A 281 1.84 21.67 -2.22
CA GLY A 281 2.54 22.35 -1.13
C GLY A 281 4.05 22.11 -1.15
N MET A 282 4.48 20.86 -1.39
CA MET A 282 5.91 20.53 -1.50
C MET A 282 6.55 21.14 -2.75
N THR A 283 5.86 21.14 -3.90
CA THR A 283 6.36 21.72 -5.15
C THR A 283 6.54 23.21 -5.00
N ASP A 284 5.54 23.90 -4.43
CA ASP A 284 5.59 25.35 -4.25
C ASP A 284 6.65 25.76 -3.21
N THR A 285 6.81 24.95 -2.16
CA THR A 285 7.89 25.14 -1.18
C THR A 285 9.29 25.06 -1.83
N GLU A 286 9.53 24.07 -2.69
CA GLU A 286 10.80 23.94 -3.44
C GLU A 286 11.00 25.11 -4.40
N ARG A 287 9.95 25.56 -5.11
CA ARG A 287 9.97 26.73 -6.02
C ARG A 287 10.26 28.04 -5.30
N GLN A 288 9.80 28.16 -4.06
CA GLN A 288 10.10 29.32 -3.21
C GLN A 288 11.50 29.25 -2.57
N GLY A 289 12.34 28.28 -2.93
CA GLY A 289 13.68 28.10 -2.40
C GLY A 289 13.73 27.53 -0.97
N ASN A 290 12.60 27.04 -0.45
CA ASN A 290 12.50 26.44 0.88
C ASN A 290 12.72 24.92 0.83
N ASN A 291 12.95 24.31 1.99
CA ASN A 291 13.25 22.88 2.09
C ASN A 291 11.99 22.03 2.14
N ALA A 292 11.53 21.57 0.97
CA ALA A 292 10.37 20.67 0.84
C ALA A 292 10.58 19.31 1.54
N GLN A 293 11.83 18.81 1.62
CA GLN A 293 12.14 17.56 2.32
C GLN A 293 11.85 17.67 3.82
N THR A 294 12.28 18.76 4.44
CA THR A 294 12.01 19.03 5.86
C THR A 294 10.52 19.22 6.09
N LEU A 295 9.83 20.02 5.25
CA LEU A 295 8.38 20.22 5.36
C LEU A 295 7.60 18.91 5.21
N GLY A 296 8.01 18.04 4.29
CA GLY A 296 7.41 16.72 4.09
C GLY A 296 7.73 15.72 5.21
N GLY A 297 8.71 16.01 6.07
CA GLY A 297 9.19 15.07 7.11
C GLY A 297 9.82 13.81 6.50
N HIS A 298 10.54 13.95 5.38
CA HIS A 298 11.17 12.84 4.69
C HIS A 298 12.65 12.70 5.09
N THR A 299 13.06 11.49 5.47
CA THR A 299 14.46 11.16 5.75
C THR A 299 15.28 11.01 4.48
N ASP A 300 14.66 10.58 3.37
CA ASP A 300 15.29 10.39 2.06
C ASP A 300 14.73 11.40 1.05
N ARG A 301 15.63 12.15 0.38
CA ARG A 301 15.29 13.11 -0.68
C ARG A 301 14.58 12.45 -1.87
N ARG A 302 14.84 11.18 -2.15
CA ARG A 302 14.14 10.41 -3.20
C ARG A 302 12.63 10.38 -2.95
N THR A 303 12.22 10.26 -1.69
CA THR A 303 10.80 10.33 -1.32
C THR A 303 10.20 11.70 -1.60
N THR A 304 10.94 12.78 -1.38
CA THR A 304 10.53 14.15 -1.72
C THR A 304 10.34 14.31 -3.21
N GLN A 305 11.26 13.80 -4.01
CA GLN A 305 11.20 13.88 -5.47
C GLN A 305 9.94 13.24 -6.09
N ILE A 306 9.31 12.30 -5.41
CA ILE A 306 8.04 11.71 -5.85
C ILE A 306 6.90 12.75 -5.81
N TYR A 307 6.99 13.76 -4.96
CA TYR A 307 5.97 14.80 -4.78
C TYR A 307 6.22 16.07 -5.60
N ILE A 308 7.47 16.33 -5.99
CA ILE A 308 7.79 17.51 -6.79
C ILE A 308 7.22 17.35 -8.20
N ARG A 309 6.32 18.26 -8.56
CA ARG A 309 5.64 18.34 -9.86
C ARG A 309 6.21 19.49 -10.67
N LEU A 310 5.85 19.55 -11.95
CA LEU A 310 6.27 20.65 -12.84
C LEU A 310 7.77 20.88 -12.74
N ARG A 311 8.54 19.81 -12.87
CA ARG A 311 9.99 19.95 -12.98
C ARG A 311 10.29 20.77 -14.21
N ASP A 312 10.89 21.93 -14.01
CA ASP A 312 11.38 22.72 -15.12
C ASP A 312 12.35 21.85 -15.92
N THR A 313 12.18 21.86 -17.25
CA THR A 313 13.18 21.22 -18.11
C THR A 313 14.50 21.94 -17.86
N PRO A 314 15.56 21.25 -17.39
CA PRO A 314 16.81 21.91 -17.11
C PRO A 314 17.32 22.59 -18.38
N THR A 315 17.48 23.89 -18.35
CA THR A 315 18.10 24.64 -19.44
C THR A 315 19.61 24.55 -19.27
N ALA A 316 20.26 23.80 -20.15
CA ALA A 316 21.70 23.71 -20.18
C ALA A 316 22.26 24.76 -21.14
N GLU A 317 23.21 25.55 -20.66
CA GLU A 317 23.98 26.40 -21.54
C GLU A 317 25.08 25.55 -22.22
N PRO A 318 25.17 25.57 -23.57
CA PRO A 318 26.25 24.88 -24.26
C PRO A 318 27.58 25.58 -23.99
N PRO A 319 28.70 24.84 -24.06
CA PRO A 319 30.00 25.47 -23.91
C PRO A 319 30.27 26.48 -25.04
N ALA A 320 30.97 27.54 -24.74
CA ALA A 320 31.44 28.48 -25.77
C ALA A 320 32.43 27.80 -26.73
N MET A 321 32.33 28.11 -28.03
CA MET A 321 33.30 27.60 -29.01
C MET A 321 34.71 28.10 -28.68
N PRO A 322 35.74 27.23 -28.67
CA PRO A 322 37.11 27.64 -28.47
C PRO A 322 37.52 28.69 -29.54
N GLY A 323 38.10 29.78 -29.12
CA GLY A 323 38.61 30.82 -30.04
C GLY A 323 37.65 31.98 -30.36
N LYS A 324 36.42 32.00 -29.88
CA LYS A 324 35.59 33.22 -29.93
C LYS A 324 35.73 33.97 -28.60
N GLY A 325 36.81 34.76 -28.50
CA GLY A 325 37.02 35.66 -27.38
C GLY A 325 35.85 36.64 -27.21
N LYS A 326 35.41 36.84 -25.96
CA LYS A 326 34.51 37.95 -25.62
C LYS A 326 35.14 39.24 -26.13
N LYS A 327 34.53 39.94 -27.11
CA LYS A 327 34.81 41.32 -27.36
C LYS A 327 34.49 42.06 -26.06
N GLN A 328 35.52 42.53 -25.39
CA GLN A 328 35.37 43.52 -24.33
C GLN A 328 34.77 44.76 -24.99
N THR A 329 33.53 45.05 -24.71
CA THR A 329 32.96 46.38 -24.93
C THR A 329 33.49 47.24 -23.80
N GLY A 330 34.38 48.17 -24.16
CA GLY A 330 34.83 49.31 -23.35
C GLY A 330 33.72 50.32 -23.11
#